data_a6a4539f5667c89cefaca0028410a8f5
#
_entry.id   a6a4539f5667c89cefaca0028410a8f5
#
_cell.length_a   1.000
_cell.length_b   1.000
_cell.length_c   1.000
_cell.angle_alpha   90.00
_cell.angle_beta   90.00
_cell.angle_gamma   90.00
#
_symmetry.space_group_name_H-M   'P 1'
#
loop_
_entity.id
_entity.type
_entity.pdbx_description
1 polymer ?
#
loop_
_entity_poly.entity_id
_entity_poly.type
_entity_poly.pdbx_seq_one_letter_code
_entity_poly.pdbx_strand_id
1 'polypeptide(L)'
;MDNIKMSLPAGFLDELRARASIAQVAGRKVAWDQKKTNINKGDYWAPCPFHQEKTASFHVDDKKGFYYCFGCQAKGDALGFIKETENVIFMEAVEILAQ
;
A
#
# COMPACT_ATOMS: atom_id res chain seq x y z
N MET A 1 -13.03 23.33 -11.88
CA MET A 1 -12.57 23.12 -11.45
C MET A 1 -11.69 22.81 -11.23
N ASP A 2 -11.49 22.79 -11.01
CA ASP A 2 -10.70 22.61 -10.83
C ASP A 2 -9.66 22.48 -10.20
N ASN A 3 -9.07 22.82 -10.27
CA ASN A 3 -7.87 23.00 -9.62
C ASN A 3 -7.93 22.90 -8.19
N ILE A 4 -9.02 22.99 -7.66
CA ILE A 4 -9.27 22.81 -6.26
C ILE A 4 -8.80 21.49 -5.78
N LYS A 5 -8.92 20.50 -6.61
CA LYS A 5 -8.49 19.17 -6.22
C LYS A 5 -7.00 19.07 -6.06
N MET A 6 -6.26 20.06 -6.49
CA MET A 6 -4.83 20.05 -6.31
C MET A 6 -4.43 20.62 -4.97
N SER A 7 -5.39 21.16 -4.23
CA SER A 7 -5.10 21.88 -3.01
C SER A 7 -5.64 21.10 -1.82
N LEU A 8 -4.80 20.38 -1.15
CA LEU A 8 -5.19 19.59 0.01
C LEU A 8 -4.92 20.37 1.29
N PRO A 9 -5.78 20.22 2.32
CA PRO A 9 -5.54 20.88 3.60
C PRO A 9 -4.20 20.44 4.19
N ALA A 10 -3.60 21.33 4.96
CA ALA A 10 -2.36 21.01 5.65
C ALA A 10 -2.58 19.81 6.55
N GLY A 11 -1.68 18.87 6.50
CA GLY A 11 -1.77 17.68 7.32
C GLY A 11 -2.72 16.60 6.82
N PHE A 12 -3.47 16.89 5.75
CA PHE A 12 -4.44 15.91 5.24
C PHE A 12 -3.79 14.59 4.85
N LEU A 13 -2.69 14.65 4.12
CA LEU A 13 -2.02 13.43 3.68
C LEU A 13 -1.44 12.67 4.86
N ASP A 14 -0.88 13.37 5.84
CA ASP A 14 -0.34 12.72 7.02
C ASP A 14 -1.43 12.01 7.80
N GLU A 15 -2.58 12.66 7.95
CA GLU A 15 -3.69 12.05 8.65
C GLU A 15 -4.24 10.86 7.89
N LEU A 16 -4.35 10.97 6.58
CA LEU A 16 -4.84 9.89 5.75
C LEU A 16 -3.93 8.66 5.87
N ARG A 17 -2.62 8.88 5.82
CA ARG A 17 -1.68 7.77 5.98
C ARG A 17 -1.75 7.17 7.37
N ALA A 18 -1.94 7.99 8.38
CA ALA A 18 -2.02 7.49 9.76
C ALA A 18 -3.25 6.62 9.99
N ARG A 19 -4.35 6.92 9.29
CA ARG A 19 -5.57 6.16 9.44
C ARG A 19 -5.64 4.92 8.56
N ALA A 20 -4.91 4.94 7.46
CA ALA A 20 -4.99 3.86 6.49
C ALA A 20 -4.06 2.73 6.89
N SER A 21 -4.58 1.51 6.86
CA SER A 21 -3.75 0.33 7.05
C SER A 21 -3.25 -0.12 5.70
N ILE A 22 -1.95 -0.11 5.50
CA ILE A 22 -1.39 -0.56 4.24
C ILE A 22 -1.67 -2.05 4.04
N ALA A 23 -1.76 -2.82 5.14
CA ALA A 23 -2.11 -4.23 5.04
C ALA A 23 -3.52 -4.42 4.49
N GLN A 24 -4.47 -3.55 4.88
CA GLN A 24 -5.81 -3.62 4.33
C GLN A 24 -5.83 -3.25 2.85
N VAL A 25 -5.09 -2.21 2.50
CA VAL A 25 -5.02 -1.76 1.10
C VAL A 25 -4.40 -2.84 0.23
N ALA A 26 -3.24 -3.35 0.63
CA ALA A 26 -2.54 -4.37 -0.15
C ALA A 26 -3.30 -5.69 -0.14
N GLY A 27 -4.00 -5.99 0.94
CA GLY A 27 -4.74 -7.23 1.07
C GLY A 27 -5.86 -7.38 0.06
N ARG A 28 -6.25 -6.30 -0.60
CA ARG A 28 -7.24 -6.37 -1.68
C ARG A 28 -6.66 -6.96 -2.95
N LYS A 29 -5.34 -6.97 -3.06
CA LYS A 29 -4.66 -7.38 -4.28
C LYS A 29 -3.82 -8.65 -4.11
N VAL A 30 -3.53 -9.05 -2.87
CA VAL A 30 -2.64 -10.19 -2.63
C VAL A 30 -3.29 -11.15 -1.65
N ALA A 31 -2.80 -12.39 -1.63
CA ALA A 31 -3.22 -13.38 -0.65
C ALA A 31 -2.07 -13.57 0.33
N TRP A 32 -2.31 -13.26 1.59
CA TRP A 32 -1.26 -13.33 2.61
C TRP A 32 -0.83 -14.77 2.86
N ASP A 33 0.49 -14.95 2.97
CA ASP A 33 1.07 -16.23 3.32
C ASP A 33 0.84 -16.45 4.82
N GLN A 34 0.08 -17.48 5.16
CA GLN A 34 -0.32 -17.72 6.55
C GLN A 34 0.86 -18.08 7.45
N LYS A 35 1.86 -18.73 6.90
CA LYS A 35 3.00 -19.18 7.70
C LYS A 35 3.96 -18.06 8.03
N LYS A 36 4.15 -17.14 7.10
CA LYS A 36 5.11 -16.04 7.28
C LYS A 36 4.50 -14.80 7.91
N THR A 37 3.20 -14.63 7.78
CA THR A 37 2.53 -13.43 8.28
C THR A 37 2.36 -13.50 9.79
N ASN A 38 2.71 -12.40 10.47
CA ASN A 38 2.52 -12.26 11.90
C ASN A 38 1.77 -10.95 12.14
N ILE A 39 0.46 -11.08 12.28
CA ILE A 39 -0.42 -9.92 12.38
C ILE A 39 -0.10 -9.09 13.61
N ASN A 40 0.25 -9.72 14.72
CA ASN A 40 0.54 -9.00 15.96
C ASN A 40 1.75 -8.09 15.81
N LYS A 41 2.69 -8.45 14.96
CA LYS A 41 3.87 -7.62 14.71
C LYS A 41 3.68 -6.68 13.54
N GLY A 42 2.56 -6.78 12.84
CA GLY A 42 2.35 -5.99 11.64
C GLY A 42 3.14 -6.47 10.44
N ASP A 43 3.61 -7.71 10.47
CA ASP A 43 4.41 -8.29 9.38
C ASP A 43 3.53 -9.13 8.49
N TYR A 44 3.34 -8.68 7.25
CA TYR A 44 2.50 -9.38 6.29
C TYR A 44 3.34 -9.78 5.08
N TRP A 45 3.19 -11.02 4.65
CA TRP A 45 3.96 -11.56 3.53
C TRP A 45 3.04 -12.17 2.49
N ALA A 46 3.38 -12.02 1.23
CA ALA A 46 2.58 -12.56 0.13
C ALA A 46 3.44 -12.67 -1.12
N PRO A 47 2.97 -13.46 -2.11
CA PRO A 47 3.58 -13.37 -3.44
C PRO A 47 3.39 -11.96 -3.99
N CYS A 48 4.39 -11.46 -4.67
CA CYS A 48 4.41 -10.08 -5.12
C CYS A 48 3.39 -9.83 -6.24
N PRO A 49 2.58 -8.77 -6.12
CA PRO A 49 1.62 -8.46 -7.18
C PRO A 49 2.25 -7.79 -8.39
N PHE A 50 3.52 -7.36 -8.29
CA PHE A 50 4.15 -6.62 -9.36
C PHE A 50 4.91 -7.50 -10.34
N HIS A 51 5.31 -8.71 -9.94
CA HIS A 51 6.08 -9.57 -10.85
C HIS A 51 5.69 -11.04 -10.78
N GLN A 52 4.52 -11.33 -10.28
CA GLN A 52 3.91 -12.66 -10.35
C GLN A 52 4.84 -13.78 -9.93
N GLU A 53 5.31 -13.71 -8.74
CA GLU A 53 6.17 -14.72 -8.17
C GLU A 53 5.38 -15.61 -7.23
N LYS A 54 5.73 -16.89 -7.13
CA LYS A 54 5.04 -17.80 -6.24
C LYS A 54 5.53 -17.70 -4.80
N THR A 55 6.78 -17.30 -4.64
CA THR A 55 7.38 -17.19 -3.32
C THR A 55 6.84 -15.93 -2.62
N ALA A 56 6.62 -16.03 -1.31
CA ALA A 56 6.15 -14.88 -0.55
C ALA A 56 7.31 -13.94 -0.26
N SER A 57 7.66 -13.12 -1.23
CA SER A 57 8.75 -12.16 -1.13
C SER A 57 8.28 -10.72 -0.96
N PHE A 58 6.98 -10.48 -1.05
CA PHE A 58 6.39 -9.15 -0.88
C PHE A 58 6.04 -8.97 0.59
N HIS A 59 6.68 -7.99 1.21
CA HIS A 59 6.52 -7.73 2.65
C HIS A 59 5.84 -6.40 2.90
N VAL A 60 4.87 -6.40 3.79
CA VAL A 60 4.20 -5.18 4.23
C VAL A 60 4.43 -5.02 5.73
N ASP A 61 4.95 -3.86 6.13
CA ASP A 61 5.09 -3.51 7.52
C ASP A 61 3.95 -2.55 7.86
N ASP A 62 2.90 -3.08 8.46
CA ASP A 62 1.70 -2.30 8.69
C ASP A 62 1.90 -1.23 9.76
N LYS A 63 2.81 -1.45 10.68
CA LYS A 63 3.07 -0.47 11.72
C LYS A 63 3.85 0.73 11.21
N LYS A 64 4.76 0.49 10.27
CA LYS A 64 5.55 1.57 9.67
C LYS A 64 4.88 2.13 8.42
N GLY A 65 3.93 1.40 7.84
CA GLY A 65 3.15 1.90 6.72
C GLY A 65 3.82 1.82 5.38
N PHE A 66 4.67 0.82 5.16
CA PHE A 66 5.31 0.68 3.86
C PHE A 66 5.39 -0.78 3.43
N TYR A 67 5.68 -0.98 2.14
CA TYR A 67 5.91 -2.31 1.59
C TYR A 67 7.26 -2.37 0.91
N TYR A 68 7.78 -3.58 0.81
CA TYR A 68 9.02 -3.84 0.09
C TYR A 68 9.00 -5.26 -0.45
N CYS A 69 9.31 -5.42 -1.73
CA CYS A 69 9.42 -6.75 -2.31
C CYS A 69 10.89 -7.15 -2.42
N PHE A 70 11.25 -8.24 -1.76
CA PHE A 70 12.63 -8.70 -1.77
C PHE A 70 12.99 -9.38 -3.09
N GLY A 71 12.00 -9.64 -3.94
CA GLY A 71 12.24 -10.24 -5.25
C GLY A 71 12.54 -9.22 -6.33
N CYS A 72 11.73 -8.16 -6.41
CA CYS A 72 11.88 -7.15 -7.47
C CYS A 72 12.23 -5.76 -6.96
N GLN A 73 12.31 -5.60 -5.63
CA GLN A 73 12.71 -4.35 -4.98
C GLN A 73 11.70 -3.22 -5.14
N ALA A 74 10.46 -3.54 -5.51
CA ALA A 74 9.39 -2.56 -5.49
C ALA A 74 9.15 -2.13 -4.05
N LYS A 75 8.91 -0.85 -3.82
CA LYS A 75 8.69 -0.34 -2.47
C LYS A 75 7.85 0.92 -2.51
N GLY A 76 7.24 1.24 -1.37
CA GLY A 76 6.43 2.44 -1.26
C GLY A 76 5.49 2.38 -0.08
N ASP A 77 4.62 3.38 0.00
CA ASP A 77 3.58 3.45 1.03
C ASP A 77 2.23 3.05 0.43
N ALA A 78 1.16 3.25 1.18
CA ALA A 78 -0.18 2.86 0.73
C ALA A 78 -0.58 3.59 -0.55
N LEU A 79 -0.29 4.89 -0.64
CA LEU A 79 -0.60 5.65 -1.84
C LEU A 79 0.20 5.16 -3.03
N GLY A 80 1.49 4.87 -2.82
CA GLY A 80 2.33 4.32 -3.86
C GLY A 80 1.82 2.97 -4.35
N PHE A 81 1.36 2.14 -3.42
CA PHE A 81 0.82 0.84 -3.77
C PHE A 81 -0.41 1.00 -4.67
N ILE A 82 -1.32 1.90 -4.32
CA ILE A 82 -2.51 2.14 -5.11
C ILE A 82 -2.16 2.68 -6.50
N LYS A 83 -1.23 3.64 -6.56
CA LYS A 83 -0.79 4.18 -7.83
C LYS A 83 -0.30 3.09 -8.76
N GLU A 84 0.54 2.19 -8.23
CA GLU A 84 1.17 1.17 -9.07
C GLU A 84 0.19 0.06 -9.45
N THR A 85 -0.66 -0.36 -8.52
CA THR A 85 -1.57 -1.48 -8.79
C THR A 85 -2.81 -1.07 -9.56
N GLU A 86 -3.29 0.16 -9.37
CA GLU A 86 -4.46 0.66 -10.09
C GLU A 86 -4.07 1.45 -11.33
N ASN A 87 -2.79 1.74 -11.48
CA ASN A 87 -2.26 2.50 -12.62
C ASN A 87 -2.95 3.86 -12.71
N VAL A 88 -3.00 4.57 -11.60
CA VAL A 88 -3.65 5.88 -11.51
C VAL A 88 -2.67 6.94 -11.06
N ILE A 89 -3.03 8.20 -11.26
CA ILE A 89 -2.20 9.31 -10.82
C ILE A 89 -2.39 9.53 -9.32
N PHE A 90 -1.50 10.34 -8.74
CA PHE A 90 -1.47 10.55 -7.30
C PHE A 90 -2.81 11.00 -6.72
N MET A 91 -3.47 11.98 -7.34
CA MET A 91 -4.74 12.46 -6.79
C MET A 91 -5.84 11.41 -6.84
N GLU A 92 -5.83 10.57 -7.86
CA GLU A 92 -6.77 9.46 -7.92
C GLU A 92 -6.48 8.45 -6.83
N ALA A 93 -5.21 8.20 -6.56
CA ALA A 93 -4.83 7.28 -5.48
C ALA A 93 -5.30 7.82 -4.14
N VAL A 94 -5.18 9.13 -3.92
CA VAL A 94 -5.65 9.76 -2.69
C VAL A 94 -7.16 9.55 -2.54
N GLU A 95 -7.92 9.70 -3.62
CA GLU A 95 -9.35 9.49 -3.56
C GLU A 95 -9.72 8.06 -3.23
N ILE A 96 -9.01 7.10 -3.82
CA ILE A 96 -9.24 5.68 -3.56
C ILE A 96 -8.94 5.38 -2.09
N LEU A 97 -7.84 5.89 -1.58
CA LEU A 97 -7.44 5.62 -0.21
C LEU A 97 -8.41 6.24 0.78
N ALA A 98 -8.98 7.39 0.44
CA ALA A 98 -9.90 8.11 1.33
C ALA A 98 -11.28 7.46 1.41
N GLN A 99 -11.59 6.54 0.52
CA GLN A 99 -12.85 5.81 0.58
C GLN A 99 -12.79 4.74 1.66
#